data_73fcf3759c9e6153a24bf6d6a52bb945
#
_entry.id   73fcf3759c9e6153a24bf6d6a52bb945
#
_cell.length_a   1.000
_cell.length_b   1.000
_cell.length_c   1.000
_cell.angle_alpha   90.00
_cell.angle_beta   90.00
_cell.angle_gamma   90.00
#
_symmetry.space_group_name_H-M   'P 1'
#
loop_
_entity.id
_entity.type
_entity.pdbx_description
1 polymer ?
#
loop_
_entity_poly.entity_id
_entity_poly.type
_entity_poly.pdbx_seq_one_letter_code
_entity_poly.pdbx_strand_id
1 'polypeptide(L)'
;MFSNRNVCKVSKPVLLSVQYAQTSIRRFDGTLIREARHYIKECVFPLYSSSTIAVSRNMIPLKSSRSALSSVRSNTTDRVLHHLDTVLSHREEVRSINANDAANDTDLLHQIGYKQEMRRQYSTLQVFGIAFSIMGLLPSITTTAATGLEGGPVSFVWGWFAGGFFILCVGISLSFLGSSIPTSGGLFYYANYYSGERVRVPLSFLIGCSNSLALCSGLCSINYGFVSEMFAAIYLGTGFTSTKYEEYGVFVACIISQLFLCSATTRMTAQVQSLSIYINVFIIVLFFIAVPIGTKNNLGGFNDAHFIFGKFENLRTWSNGWSFMLSWMPVIWTIGAFDSCIHMSEECKDPTRKVPIGIVSSISVCWIIGWCICIVLCACIKDGDVSRVIDSDTGMVVAQVIYDSLGKKWAIAFMSLICVAQYMMGVSILIALSRQVFSFARDEGLPFVYNYVKVINPKIKVPIRATVFSGILSCVLALLILINSTAANALFSLTVAGNLVAWGIPIFLVTLPTESAKRFIPGPFYSKKFFYPVNIISCLWVVYAITMSMFPDNKTVTAQTMNYTCVINGGVWILSLAYFFIYGYRHYHGPKSNLGDGAEMGKEEDMDEEYSSQEERLHVKV
;
A
#
# COMPACT_ATOMS: atom_id res chain seq x y z
N MET A 1 -36.64 -8.78 -59.88
CA MET A 1 -35.99 -9.84 -60.68
C MET A 1 -34.60 -10.09 -60.13
N PHE A 2 -34.33 -11.33 -59.86
CA PHE A 2 -33.07 -11.93 -59.41
C PHE A 2 -32.51 -11.61 -58.01
N SER A 3 -33.01 -12.44 -57.11
CA SER A 3 -32.35 -12.90 -55.92
C SER A 3 -31.11 -13.73 -56.23
N ASN A 4 -29.99 -13.54 -55.52
CA ASN A 4 -29.08 -14.62 -55.23
C ASN A 4 -28.32 -14.35 -53.93
N ARG A 5 -28.82 -14.97 -52.86
CA ARG A 5 -28.10 -15.16 -51.59
C ARG A 5 -27.22 -16.41 -51.71
N ASN A 6 -25.90 -16.24 -51.73
CA ASN A 6 -25.00 -17.33 -51.44
C ASN A 6 -24.52 -17.24 -49.96
N VAL A 7 -25.23 -17.95 -49.11
CA VAL A 7 -24.81 -18.21 -47.71
C VAL A 7 -23.82 -19.38 -47.74
N CYS A 8 -22.56 -19.11 -47.44
CA CYS A 8 -21.57 -20.15 -47.21
C CYS A 8 -21.97 -20.97 -45.97
N LYS A 9 -22.45 -22.19 -46.17
CA LYS A 9 -22.72 -23.15 -45.10
C LYS A 9 -21.40 -23.67 -44.54
N VAL A 10 -21.05 -23.21 -43.32
CA VAL A 10 -19.98 -23.84 -42.54
C VAL A 10 -20.46 -25.25 -42.12
N SER A 11 -19.65 -26.25 -42.44
CA SER A 11 -20.02 -27.65 -42.19
C SER A 11 -20.13 -27.96 -40.67
N LYS A 12 -21.17 -28.74 -40.27
CA LYS A 12 -21.44 -29.16 -38.89
C LYS A 12 -20.25 -29.68 -38.06
N PRO A 13 -19.24 -30.37 -38.63
CA PRO A 13 -18.09 -30.84 -37.83
C PRO A 13 -17.19 -29.74 -37.25
N VAL A 14 -17.10 -28.56 -37.89
CA VAL A 14 -16.27 -27.46 -37.37
C VAL A 14 -16.95 -26.77 -36.18
N LEU A 15 -18.27 -26.69 -36.18
CA LEU A 15 -19.03 -26.15 -35.04
C LEU A 15 -19.01 -27.08 -33.81
N LEU A 16 -19.01 -28.37 -34.02
CA LEU A 16 -18.91 -29.39 -32.95
C LEU A 16 -17.51 -29.40 -32.31
N SER A 17 -16.45 -29.20 -33.08
CA SER A 17 -15.08 -29.18 -32.54
C SER A 17 -14.82 -27.92 -31.70
N VAL A 18 -15.37 -26.76 -32.07
CA VAL A 18 -15.27 -25.51 -31.29
C VAL A 18 -16.12 -25.60 -30.02
N GLN A 19 -17.30 -26.22 -30.08
CA GLN A 19 -18.16 -26.40 -28.91
C GLN A 19 -17.58 -27.45 -27.92
N TYR A 20 -16.88 -28.46 -28.42
CA TYR A 20 -16.19 -29.46 -27.59
C TYR A 20 -14.94 -28.87 -26.92
N ALA A 21 -14.21 -28.01 -27.60
CA ALA A 21 -13.09 -27.26 -27.03
C ALA A 21 -13.56 -26.30 -25.91
N GLN A 22 -14.68 -25.61 -26.10
CA GLN A 22 -15.25 -24.72 -25.07
C GLN A 22 -15.77 -25.47 -23.84
N THR A 23 -16.24 -26.70 -23.98
CA THR A 23 -16.73 -27.51 -22.86
C THR A 23 -15.59 -28.21 -22.11
N SER A 24 -14.52 -28.56 -22.80
CA SER A 24 -13.34 -29.21 -22.21
C SER A 24 -12.46 -28.24 -21.41
N ILE A 25 -12.39 -26.97 -21.82
CA ILE A 25 -11.64 -25.91 -21.11
C ILE A 25 -12.23 -25.66 -19.68
N ARG A 26 -13.44 -26.06 -19.42
CA ARG A 26 -14.05 -25.93 -18.08
C ARG A 26 -13.65 -27.02 -17.07
N ARG A 27 -12.85 -28.00 -17.46
CA ARG A 27 -12.70 -29.20 -16.59
C ARG A 27 -11.32 -29.85 -16.54
N PHE A 28 -10.15 -29.24 -16.75
CA PHE A 28 -8.93 -30.03 -16.57
C PHE A 28 -7.59 -29.33 -16.31
N ASP A 29 -6.68 -30.10 -15.67
CA ASP A 29 -5.28 -29.87 -15.31
C ASP A 29 -4.32 -29.66 -16.50
N GLY A 30 -3.08 -29.18 -16.17
CA GLY A 30 -2.04 -28.76 -17.12
C GLY A 30 -1.57 -29.73 -18.23
N THR A 31 -1.97 -31.01 -18.17
CA THR A 31 -1.72 -32.02 -19.22
C THR A 31 -2.56 -31.79 -20.48
N LEU A 32 -3.77 -31.29 -20.35
CA LEU A 32 -4.68 -31.05 -21.48
C LEU A 32 -4.29 -29.83 -22.32
N ILE A 33 -3.57 -28.88 -21.72
CA ILE A 33 -3.07 -27.71 -22.47
C ILE A 33 -1.97 -28.14 -23.45
N ARG A 34 -1.15 -29.12 -23.08
CA ARG A 34 -0.13 -29.72 -23.98
C ARG A 34 -0.76 -30.48 -25.14
N GLU A 35 -1.82 -31.26 -24.87
CA GLU A 35 -2.54 -31.99 -25.90
C GLU A 35 -3.37 -31.08 -26.79
N ALA A 36 -3.98 -30.01 -26.25
CA ALA A 36 -4.66 -29.01 -27.05
C ALA A 36 -3.69 -28.25 -27.99
N ARG A 37 -2.47 -27.95 -27.54
CA ARG A 37 -1.41 -27.34 -28.37
C ARG A 37 -0.95 -28.28 -29.50
N HIS A 38 -0.83 -29.56 -29.20
CA HIS A 38 -0.48 -30.58 -30.20
C HIS A 38 -1.61 -30.77 -31.22
N TYR A 39 -2.86 -30.81 -30.77
CA TYR A 39 -4.04 -30.93 -31.63
C TYR A 39 -4.25 -29.72 -32.54
N ILE A 40 -4.00 -28.52 -32.04
CA ILE A 40 -4.08 -27.28 -32.85
C ILE A 40 -2.94 -27.22 -33.88
N LYS A 41 -1.73 -27.62 -33.52
CA LYS A 41 -0.60 -27.70 -34.48
C LYS A 41 -0.80 -28.77 -35.55
N GLU A 42 -1.33 -29.93 -35.19
CA GLU A 42 -1.47 -31.04 -36.15
C GLU A 42 -2.77 -31.02 -36.98
N CYS A 43 -3.88 -30.50 -36.42
CA CYS A 43 -5.16 -30.52 -37.12
C CYS A 43 -5.52 -29.21 -37.84
N VAL A 44 -4.98 -28.07 -37.42
CA VAL A 44 -5.33 -26.76 -38.00
C VAL A 44 -4.29 -26.26 -38.98
N PHE A 45 -3.00 -26.56 -38.79
CA PHE A 45 -1.92 -26.13 -39.69
C PHE A 45 -1.87 -26.86 -41.02
N PRO A 46 -2.18 -28.18 -41.12
CA PRO A 46 -2.19 -28.86 -42.44
C PRO A 46 -3.33 -28.43 -43.37
N LEU A 47 -4.43 -27.89 -42.82
CA LEU A 47 -5.56 -27.38 -43.62
C LEU A 47 -5.25 -26.06 -44.34
N TYR A 48 -4.17 -25.39 -43.95
CA TYR A 48 -3.75 -24.10 -44.55
C TYR A 48 -2.61 -24.20 -45.55
N SER A 49 -1.89 -25.32 -45.60
CA SER A 49 -0.72 -25.50 -46.53
C SER A 49 -1.05 -26.21 -47.82
N SER A 50 -2.26 -26.73 -48.04
CA SER A 50 -2.59 -27.57 -49.23
C SER A 50 -3.61 -26.98 -50.18
N SER A 51 -3.83 -25.66 -50.18
CA SER A 51 -4.65 -25.01 -51.24
C SER A 51 -3.80 -24.18 -52.20
N THR A 52 -2.93 -24.82 -52.92
CA THR A 52 -2.38 -24.27 -54.19
C THR A 52 -3.40 -24.55 -55.28
N ILE A 53 -4.38 -23.69 -55.43
CA ILE A 53 -5.26 -23.71 -56.60
C ILE A 53 -4.58 -22.90 -57.71
N ALA A 54 -4.19 -23.57 -58.75
CA ALA A 54 -3.77 -22.97 -60.01
C ALA A 54 -4.95 -22.18 -60.60
N VAL A 55 -4.87 -20.87 -60.61
CA VAL A 55 -5.81 -20.00 -61.32
C VAL A 55 -5.10 -19.40 -62.50
N SER A 56 -5.61 -19.74 -63.69
CA SER A 56 -5.29 -19.23 -65.00
C SER A 56 -5.37 -17.68 -65.03
N ARG A 57 -4.46 -17.09 -65.80
CA ARG A 57 -4.35 -15.66 -66.10
C ARG A 57 -5.66 -15.07 -66.61
N ASN A 58 -6.27 -14.17 -65.86
CA ASN A 58 -6.90 -12.97 -66.37
C ASN A 58 -6.99 -11.92 -65.26
N MET A 59 -6.37 -10.77 -65.49
CA MET A 59 -6.20 -9.69 -64.54
C MET A 59 -7.48 -8.89 -64.31
N ILE A 60 -7.87 -8.73 -63.03
CA ILE A 60 -8.61 -7.60 -62.51
C ILE A 60 -8.04 -7.24 -61.14
N PRO A 61 -7.73 -5.99 -60.80
CA PRO A 61 -7.04 -5.63 -59.56
C PRO A 61 -8.00 -5.58 -58.39
N LEU A 62 -7.97 -6.56 -57.51
CA LEU A 62 -8.66 -6.60 -56.23
C LEU A 62 -7.82 -5.94 -55.13
N LYS A 63 -7.90 -4.62 -55.04
CA LYS A 63 -7.26 -3.87 -53.96
C LYS A 63 -8.16 -3.67 -52.73
N SER A 64 -9.40 -4.22 -52.68
CA SER A 64 -10.41 -3.93 -51.63
C SER A 64 -10.79 -5.13 -50.74
N SER A 65 -10.22 -6.33 -50.96
CA SER A 65 -10.64 -7.50 -50.17
C SER A 65 -9.69 -7.87 -49.01
N ARG A 66 -8.51 -7.23 -48.92
CA ARG A 66 -7.62 -7.46 -47.76
C ARG A 66 -8.05 -6.77 -46.49
N SER A 67 -8.78 -5.64 -46.56
CA SER A 67 -9.27 -4.93 -45.40
C SER A 67 -10.51 -5.60 -44.74
N ALA A 68 -11.32 -6.31 -45.51
CA ALA A 68 -12.51 -6.98 -44.97
C ALA A 68 -12.17 -8.34 -44.32
N LEU A 69 -11.10 -9.00 -44.72
CA LEU A 69 -10.61 -10.24 -44.09
C LEU A 69 -9.79 -9.96 -42.81
N SER A 70 -9.15 -8.79 -42.71
CA SER A 70 -8.46 -8.39 -41.49
C SER A 70 -9.43 -7.98 -40.36
N SER A 71 -10.61 -7.47 -40.69
CA SER A 71 -11.60 -7.07 -39.68
C SER A 71 -12.44 -8.21 -39.08
N VAL A 72 -12.51 -9.36 -39.76
CA VAL A 72 -13.21 -10.57 -39.24
C VAL A 72 -12.24 -11.48 -38.45
N ARG A 73 -10.93 -11.26 -38.60
CA ARG A 73 -9.87 -12.03 -37.91
C ARG A 73 -9.68 -11.63 -36.45
N SER A 74 -10.23 -10.54 -36.05
CA SER A 74 -10.04 -10.02 -34.73
C SER A 74 -11.32 -10.10 -33.93
N ASN A 75 -11.41 -10.50 -32.87
CA ASN A 75 -12.11 -10.16 -31.65
C ASN A 75 -12.43 -11.33 -30.72
N THR A 76 -12.43 -12.58 -31.20
CA THR A 76 -12.70 -13.70 -30.27
C THR A 76 -11.51 -14.62 -30.13
N THR A 77 -10.83 -14.98 -31.24
CA THR A 77 -9.66 -15.87 -31.20
C THR A 77 -8.42 -15.09 -30.72
N ASP A 78 -8.23 -13.85 -31.19
CA ASP A 78 -7.13 -13.00 -30.71
C ASP A 78 -7.33 -12.57 -29.24
N ARG A 79 -8.57 -12.35 -28.79
CA ARG A 79 -8.82 -12.12 -27.36
C ARG A 79 -8.56 -13.34 -26.49
N VAL A 80 -8.84 -14.54 -26.98
CA VAL A 80 -8.59 -15.78 -26.24
C VAL A 80 -7.09 -16.12 -26.29
N LEU A 81 -6.42 -15.91 -27.41
CA LEU A 81 -4.95 -16.07 -27.52
C LEU A 81 -4.24 -14.99 -26.71
N HIS A 82 -4.64 -13.73 -26.82
CA HIS A 82 -4.10 -12.64 -25.99
C HIS A 82 -4.35 -12.88 -24.50
N HIS A 83 -5.47 -13.49 -24.13
CA HIS A 83 -5.76 -13.84 -22.73
C HIS A 83 -4.97 -15.06 -22.25
N LEU A 84 -4.74 -16.05 -23.10
CA LEU A 84 -3.85 -17.18 -22.85
C LEU A 84 -2.39 -16.74 -22.81
N ASP A 85 -1.96 -15.85 -23.69
CA ASP A 85 -0.60 -15.33 -23.72
C ASP A 85 -0.34 -14.36 -22.57
N THR A 86 -1.28 -13.51 -22.20
CA THR A 86 -1.17 -12.68 -20.97
C THR A 86 -1.10 -13.55 -19.70
N VAL A 87 -1.77 -14.69 -19.69
CA VAL A 87 -1.74 -15.65 -18.57
C VAL A 87 -0.46 -16.48 -18.57
N LEU A 88 0.12 -16.77 -19.73
CA LEU A 88 1.34 -17.56 -19.88
C LEU A 88 2.60 -16.68 -19.83
N SER A 89 2.59 -15.47 -20.43
CA SER A 89 3.72 -14.55 -20.44
C SER A 89 4.02 -14.01 -19.03
N HIS A 90 3.01 -13.69 -18.23
CA HIS A 90 3.24 -13.40 -16.80
C HIS A 90 3.86 -14.56 -16.03
N ARG A 91 3.84 -15.77 -16.56
CA ARG A 91 4.44 -16.96 -15.95
C ARG A 91 5.92 -17.15 -16.26
N GLU A 92 6.36 -16.74 -17.43
CA GLU A 92 7.73 -16.97 -17.92
C GLU A 92 8.61 -15.70 -17.85
N GLU A 93 8.03 -14.52 -18.08
CA GLU A 93 8.76 -13.25 -18.14
C GLU A 93 9.46 -12.84 -16.83
N VAL A 94 8.90 -13.19 -15.67
CA VAL A 94 9.55 -12.83 -14.39
C VAL A 94 10.63 -13.85 -13.98
N ARG A 95 10.83 -14.93 -14.73
CA ARG A 95 11.95 -15.87 -14.49
C ARG A 95 13.34 -15.26 -14.73
N SER A 96 13.42 -14.19 -15.52
CA SER A 96 14.69 -13.55 -15.89
C SER A 96 14.94 -12.20 -15.21
N ILE A 97 14.05 -11.72 -14.32
CA ILE A 97 14.31 -10.47 -13.61
C ILE A 97 15.47 -10.67 -12.66
N ASN A 98 16.65 -10.49 -13.17
CA ASN A 98 17.85 -10.34 -12.38
C ASN A 98 18.07 -8.84 -12.16
N ALA A 99 17.62 -8.32 -11.00
CA ALA A 99 17.73 -6.90 -10.68
C ALA A 99 19.20 -6.41 -10.68
N ASN A 100 20.16 -7.33 -10.60
CA ASN A 100 21.60 -7.05 -10.72
C ASN A 100 22.06 -6.89 -12.17
N ASP A 101 21.31 -7.43 -13.14
CA ASP A 101 21.67 -7.43 -14.56
C ASP A 101 20.91 -6.34 -15.35
N ALA A 102 19.92 -5.70 -14.75
CA ALA A 102 19.20 -4.60 -15.38
C ALA A 102 20.15 -3.41 -15.61
N ALA A 103 20.40 -3.06 -16.86
CA ALA A 103 21.33 -1.98 -17.22
C ALA A 103 20.88 -0.61 -16.71
N ASN A 104 19.55 -0.41 -16.54
CA ASN A 104 18.96 0.79 -15.95
C ASN A 104 17.57 0.50 -15.34
N ASP A 105 17.09 1.41 -14.49
CA ASP A 105 15.80 1.29 -13.79
C ASP A 105 14.59 1.21 -14.72
N THR A 106 14.71 1.71 -15.94
CA THR A 106 13.62 1.70 -16.94
C THR A 106 13.48 0.31 -17.54
N ASP A 107 14.60 -0.37 -17.82
CA ASP A 107 14.62 -1.73 -18.37
C ASP A 107 14.03 -2.70 -17.33
N LEU A 108 14.38 -2.52 -16.05
CA LEU A 108 13.79 -3.30 -14.96
C LEU A 108 12.26 -3.14 -14.90
N LEU A 109 11.76 -1.91 -15.05
CA LEU A 109 10.33 -1.65 -15.04
C LEU A 109 9.63 -2.24 -16.28
N HIS A 110 10.29 -2.21 -17.44
CA HIS A 110 9.81 -2.85 -18.67
C HIS A 110 9.75 -4.38 -18.51
N GLN A 111 10.74 -5.00 -17.89
CA GLN A 111 10.73 -6.44 -17.60
C GLN A 111 9.56 -6.86 -16.71
N ILE A 112 9.10 -5.98 -15.81
CA ILE A 112 7.91 -6.18 -14.97
C ILE A 112 6.60 -5.96 -15.77
N GLY A 113 6.68 -5.44 -16.99
CA GLY A 113 5.54 -5.19 -17.87
C GLY A 113 5.02 -3.75 -17.83
N TYR A 114 5.74 -2.80 -17.24
CA TYR A 114 5.28 -1.43 -17.10
C TYR A 114 6.17 -0.42 -17.82
N LYS A 115 5.53 0.54 -18.51
CA LYS A 115 6.21 1.69 -19.10
C LYS A 115 6.50 2.75 -18.04
N GLN A 116 7.68 3.37 -18.09
CA GLN A 116 8.03 4.49 -17.24
C GLN A 116 7.18 5.72 -17.57
N GLU A 117 6.22 6.07 -16.72
CA GLU A 117 5.31 7.21 -16.91
C GLU A 117 5.66 8.39 -16.01
N MET A 118 6.20 8.12 -14.83
CA MET A 118 6.58 9.13 -13.82
C MET A 118 8.06 9.48 -13.89
N ARG A 119 8.45 10.64 -13.35
CA ARG A 119 9.86 11.09 -13.37
C ARG A 119 10.62 10.54 -12.17
N ARG A 120 11.75 9.87 -12.38
CA ARG A 120 12.64 9.38 -11.32
C ARG A 120 13.48 10.53 -10.74
N GLN A 121 13.05 11.08 -9.62
CA GLN A 121 13.72 12.22 -8.96
C GLN A 121 14.04 11.98 -7.48
N TYR A 122 13.43 11.00 -6.84
CA TYR A 122 13.63 10.74 -5.42
C TYR A 122 15.00 10.09 -5.14
N SER A 123 15.76 10.71 -4.24
CA SER A 123 16.99 10.19 -3.65
C SER A 123 16.68 9.27 -2.46
N THR A 124 17.69 8.56 -1.94
CA THR A 124 17.56 7.73 -0.73
C THR A 124 17.00 8.50 0.46
N LEU A 125 17.51 9.72 0.71
CA LEU A 125 17.03 10.57 1.81
C LEU A 125 15.55 10.96 1.64
N GLN A 126 15.12 11.19 0.41
CA GLN A 126 13.73 11.57 0.14
C GLN A 126 12.77 10.37 0.21
N VAL A 127 13.21 9.16 -0.18
CA VAL A 127 12.44 7.92 0.02
C VAL A 127 12.30 7.62 1.53
N PHE A 128 13.40 7.69 2.28
CA PHE A 128 13.37 7.65 3.75
C PHE A 128 12.40 8.71 4.30
N GLY A 129 12.50 9.94 3.79
CA GLY A 129 11.72 11.08 4.23
C GLY A 129 10.22 10.94 4.04
N ILE A 130 9.78 10.23 3.00
CA ILE A 130 8.34 9.96 2.78
C ILE A 130 7.80 9.13 3.95
N ALA A 131 8.38 7.97 4.23
CA ALA A 131 7.94 7.12 5.34
C ALA A 131 8.13 7.81 6.70
N PHE A 132 9.30 8.40 6.95
CA PHE A 132 9.58 9.13 8.19
C PHE A 132 8.62 10.31 8.41
N SER A 133 8.27 11.03 7.35
CA SER A 133 7.30 12.14 7.43
C SER A 133 5.87 11.64 7.68
N ILE A 134 5.46 10.51 7.09
CA ILE A 134 4.14 9.93 7.34
C ILE A 134 4.06 9.41 8.79
N MET A 135 5.12 8.83 9.31
CA MET A 135 5.18 8.38 10.70
C MET A 135 5.13 9.56 11.69
N GLY A 136 5.67 10.73 11.33
CA GLY A 136 5.61 12.00 12.08
C GLY A 136 5.67 11.80 13.59
N LEU A 137 6.82 11.40 14.11
CA LEU A 137 6.99 10.69 15.37
C LEU A 137 6.38 11.41 16.59
N LEU A 138 6.74 12.67 16.82
CA LEU A 138 6.21 13.43 17.97
C LEU A 138 4.73 13.81 17.77
N PRO A 139 4.27 14.28 16.60
CA PRO A 139 2.84 14.47 16.34
C PRO A 139 2.01 13.21 16.54
N SER A 140 2.45 12.07 15.99
CA SER A 140 1.74 10.79 16.16
C SER A 140 1.65 10.33 17.60
N ILE A 141 2.72 10.50 18.38
CA ILE A 141 2.70 10.20 19.81
C ILE A 141 1.73 11.17 20.52
N THR A 142 1.68 12.44 20.11
CA THR A 142 0.75 13.42 20.69
C THR A 142 -0.70 12.98 20.58
N THR A 143 -1.09 12.43 19.42
CA THR A 143 -2.47 11.98 19.19
C THR A 143 -2.81 10.63 19.82
N THR A 144 -1.82 9.78 20.13
CA THR A 144 -2.05 8.38 20.54
C THR A 144 -1.56 8.05 21.96
N ALA A 145 -0.84 8.97 22.64
CA ALA A 145 -0.23 8.70 23.94
C ALA A 145 -1.24 8.31 25.02
N ALA A 146 -2.46 8.86 25.00
CA ALA A 146 -3.52 8.52 25.93
C ALA A 146 -3.80 7.00 25.91
N THR A 147 -4.06 6.44 24.73
CA THR A 147 -4.30 4.99 24.55
C THR A 147 -3.14 4.13 25.05
N GLY A 148 -1.89 4.59 24.88
CA GLY A 148 -0.71 3.89 25.38
C GLY A 148 -0.63 3.89 26.91
N LEU A 149 -0.92 5.03 27.52
CA LEU A 149 -0.83 5.24 28.97
C LEU A 149 -1.99 4.64 29.76
N GLU A 150 -3.11 4.24 29.14
CA GLU A 150 -4.21 3.55 29.82
C GLU A 150 -3.80 2.20 30.45
N GLY A 151 -2.69 1.58 30.03
CA GLY A 151 -2.05 0.45 30.69
C GLY A 151 -0.88 0.85 31.60
N GLY A 152 -0.73 2.14 31.87
CA GLY A 152 0.35 2.71 32.68
C GLY A 152 1.66 2.91 31.94
N PRO A 153 2.65 3.57 32.58
CA PRO A 153 3.96 3.86 31.98
C PRO A 153 4.68 2.66 31.44
N VAL A 154 4.70 1.55 32.17
CA VAL A 154 5.39 0.29 31.74
C VAL A 154 4.81 -0.23 30.43
N SER A 155 3.49 -0.16 30.23
CA SER A 155 2.82 -0.63 29.02
C SER A 155 3.14 0.26 27.83
N PHE A 156 3.22 1.56 28.04
CA PHE A 156 3.56 2.52 27.00
C PHE A 156 5.02 2.40 26.55
N VAL A 157 5.96 2.33 27.50
CA VAL A 157 7.41 2.26 27.21
C VAL A 157 7.81 0.92 26.61
N TRP A 158 7.45 -0.20 27.25
CA TRP A 158 7.84 -1.53 26.75
C TRP A 158 6.97 -1.99 25.58
N GLY A 159 5.71 -1.55 25.53
CA GLY A 159 4.86 -1.78 24.36
C GLY A 159 5.40 -1.12 23.10
N TRP A 160 5.93 0.09 23.21
CA TRP A 160 6.62 0.75 22.10
C TRP A 160 7.87 -0.01 21.65
N PHE A 161 8.71 -0.42 22.60
CA PHE A 161 9.95 -1.14 22.29
C PHE A 161 9.67 -2.50 21.62
N ALA A 162 8.78 -3.30 22.20
CA ALA A 162 8.44 -4.62 21.66
C ALA A 162 7.70 -4.52 20.33
N GLY A 163 6.69 -3.65 20.25
CA GLY A 163 5.92 -3.45 19.02
C GLY A 163 6.77 -2.95 17.86
N GLY A 164 7.67 -2.00 18.10
CA GLY A 164 8.59 -1.48 17.09
C GLY A 164 9.54 -2.55 16.53
N PHE A 165 10.02 -3.47 17.38
CA PHE A 165 10.82 -4.61 16.92
C PHE A 165 10.03 -5.51 15.95
N PHE A 166 8.79 -5.85 16.29
CA PHE A 166 7.98 -6.71 15.41
C PHE A 166 7.58 -6.00 14.11
N ILE A 167 7.30 -4.70 14.16
CA ILE A 167 7.04 -3.90 12.95
C ILE A 167 8.30 -3.83 12.07
N LEU A 168 9.48 -3.74 12.66
CA LEU A 168 10.74 -3.80 11.91
C LEU A 168 10.87 -5.14 11.15
N CYS A 169 10.47 -6.26 11.74
CA CYS A 169 10.44 -7.54 11.05
C CYS A 169 9.50 -7.50 9.82
N VAL A 170 8.31 -6.91 9.97
CA VAL A 170 7.38 -6.71 8.83
C VAL A 170 8.01 -5.84 7.75
N GLY A 171 8.65 -4.74 8.13
CA GLY A 171 9.36 -3.84 7.21
C GLY A 171 10.50 -4.54 6.46
N ILE A 172 11.28 -5.39 7.13
CA ILE A 172 12.35 -6.20 6.50
C ILE A 172 11.73 -7.21 5.51
N SER A 173 10.63 -7.86 5.87
CA SER A 173 9.93 -8.80 4.98
C SER A 173 9.42 -8.10 3.70
N LEU A 174 8.79 -6.93 3.84
CA LEU A 174 8.36 -6.13 2.68
C LEU A 174 9.55 -5.58 1.89
N SER A 175 10.68 -5.31 2.55
CA SER A 175 11.92 -4.88 1.88
C SER A 175 12.50 -5.97 0.99
N PHE A 176 12.37 -7.26 1.35
CA PHE A 176 12.75 -8.37 0.46
C PHE A 176 11.88 -8.37 -0.80
N LEU A 177 10.56 -8.16 -0.67
CA LEU A 177 9.64 -8.10 -1.81
C LEU A 177 9.88 -6.87 -2.68
N GLY A 178 10.02 -5.69 -2.06
CA GLY A 178 10.29 -4.42 -2.76
C GLY A 178 11.64 -4.37 -3.46
N SER A 179 12.65 -5.10 -2.95
CA SER A 179 13.95 -5.25 -3.60
C SER A 179 13.88 -6.21 -4.80
N SER A 180 13.00 -7.20 -4.73
CA SER A 180 12.79 -8.18 -5.80
C SER A 180 12.01 -7.56 -6.97
N ILE A 181 10.89 -6.90 -6.69
CA ILE A 181 9.96 -6.36 -7.70
C ILE A 181 9.58 -4.92 -7.33
N PRO A 182 10.35 -3.89 -7.74
CA PRO A 182 10.11 -2.50 -7.39
C PRO A 182 9.07 -1.85 -8.32
N THR A 183 7.78 -2.04 -8.03
CA THR A 183 6.66 -1.40 -8.74
C THR A 183 5.76 -0.61 -7.79
N SER A 184 5.16 0.48 -8.24
CA SER A 184 4.21 1.26 -7.45
C SER A 184 2.93 0.49 -7.10
N GLY A 185 2.59 -0.55 -7.87
CA GLY A 185 1.53 -1.51 -7.55
C GLY A 185 1.82 -2.34 -6.31
N GLY A 186 3.10 -2.60 -6.03
CA GLY A 186 3.63 -3.21 -4.81
C GLY A 186 2.77 -4.35 -4.25
N LEU A 187 2.02 -4.06 -3.19
CA LEU A 187 1.33 -5.09 -2.39
C LEU A 187 0.32 -5.93 -3.18
N PHE A 188 -0.53 -5.31 -4.00
CA PHE A 188 -1.50 -6.07 -4.78
C PHE A 188 -0.84 -6.81 -5.95
N TYR A 189 0.26 -6.27 -6.49
CA TYR A 189 1.09 -6.94 -7.48
C TYR A 189 1.75 -8.18 -6.87
N TYR A 190 2.37 -8.08 -5.68
CA TYR A 190 2.97 -9.23 -4.99
C TYR A 190 1.93 -10.29 -4.66
N ALA A 191 0.73 -9.88 -4.21
CA ALA A 191 -0.36 -10.81 -3.95
C ALA A 191 -0.78 -11.58 -5.22
N ASN A 192 -0.84 -10.91 -6.37
CA ASN A 192 -1.09 -11.58 -7.65
C ASN A 192 0.03 -12.56 -8.02
N TYR A 193 1.27 -12.09 -7.92
CA TYR A 193 2.45 -12.80 -8.40
C TYR A 193 2.76 -14.07 -7.61
N TYR A 194 2.66 -14.01 -6.27
CA TYR A 194 2.98 -15.13 -5.37
C TYR A 194 1.78 -16.03 -5.07
N SER A 195 0.60 -15.75 -5.59
CA SER A 195 -0.59 -16.60 -5.40
C SER A 195 -0.73 -17.69 -6.44
N GLY A 196 -1.48 -18.74 -6.09
CA GLY A 196 -1.93 -19.78 -7.03
C GLY A 196 -2.94 -19.22 -8.04
N GLU A 197 -3.02 -19.81 -9.23
CA GLU A 197 -3.80 -19.30 -10.36
C GLU A 197 -5.29 -19.04 -10.05
N ARG A 198 -5.89 -19.87 -9.21
CA ARG A 198 -7.34 -19.77 -8.89
C ARG A 198 -7.68 -18.55 -8.04
N VAL A 199 -6.75 -18.11 -7.18
CA VAL A 199 -7.01 -17.08 -6.16
C VAL A 199 -6.26 -15.78 -6.43
N ARG A 200 -5.30 -15.75 -7.36
CA ARG A 200 -4.42 -14.61 -7.57
C ARG A 200 -5.17 -13.30 -7.89
N VAL A 201 -6.17 -13.36 -8.77
CA VAL A 201 -6.89 -12.17 -9.22
C VAL A 201 -7.84 -11.63 -8.12
N PRO A 202 -8.74 -12.44 -7.50
CA PRO A 202 -9.58 -11.95 -6.41
C PRO A 202 -8.77 -11.49 -5.19
N LEU A 203 -7.65 -12.15 -4.88
CA LEU A 203 -6.80 -11.76 -3.77
C LEU A 203 -6.06 -10.45 -4.03
N SER A 204 -5.53 -10.28 -5.23
CA SER A 204 -4.91 -9.02 -5.68
C SER A 204 -5.91 -7.86 -5.63
N PHE A 205 -7.16 -8.09 -6.07
CA PHE A 205 -8.23 -7.11 -5.98
C PHE A 205 -8.54 -6.71 -4.54
N LEU A 206 -8.68 -7.70 -3.66
CA LEU A 206 -8.91 -7.49 -2.23
C LEU A 206 -7.80 -6.64 -1.59
N ILE A 207 -6.53 -6.97 -1.88
CA ILE A 207 -5.38 -6.22 -1.36
C ILE A 207 -5.33 -4.80 -1.91
N GLY A 208 -5.60 -4.61 -3.20
CA GLY A 208 -5.68 -3.28 -3.81
C GLY A 208 -6.73 -2.39 -3.14
N CYS A 209 -7.94 -2.93 -2.89
CA CYS A 209 -9.00 -2.23 -2.17
C CYS A 209 -8.62 -1.97 -0.70
N SER A 210 -8.09 -2.98 0.01
CA SER A 210 -7.72 -2.87 1.42
C SER A 210 -6.64 -1.82 1.66
N ASN A 211 -5.57 -1.84 0.86
CA ASN A 211 -4.47 -0.87 0.99
C ASN A 211 -4.92 0.55 0.59
N SER A 212 -5.71 0.69 -0.48
CA SER A 212 -6.24 2.01 -0.89
C SER A 212 -7.13 2.62 0.20
N LEU A 213 -8.00 1.81 0.84
CA LEU A 213 -8.84 2.28 1.95
C LEU A 213 -8.00 2.57 3.19
N ALA A 214 -7.02 1.74 3.51
CA ALA A 214 -6.14 1.93 4.66
C ALA A 214 -5.33 3.23 4.56
N LEU A 215 -4.75 3.53 3.40
CA LEU A 215 -4.06 4.80 3.17
C LEU A 215 -5.03 5.99 3.17
N CYS A 216 -6.26 5.82 2.67
CA CYS A 216 -7.29 6.85 2.72
C CYS A 216 -7.73 7.15 4.17
N SER A 217 -7.98 6.12 4.98
CA SER A 217 -8.29 6.29 6.40
C SER A 217 -7.09 6.82 7.19
N GLY A 218 -5.86 6.48 6.79
CA GLY A 218 -4.63 7.06 7.30
C GLY A 218 -4.55 8.56 7.03
N LEU A 219 -4.89 9.01 5.82
CA LEU A 219 -5.00 10.44 5.50
C LEU A 219 -6.05 11.12 6.38
N CYS A 220 -7.21 10.46 6.59
CA CYS A 220 -8.26 10.99 7.46
C CYS A 220 -7.79 11.09 8.92
N SER A 221 -7.19 10.05 9.48
CA SER A 221 -6.75 10.02 10.88
C SER A 221 -5.63 11.03 11.15
N ILE A 222 -4.67 11.18 10.22
CA ILE A 222 -3.61 12.18 10.32
C ILE A 222 -4.18 13.61 10.30
N ASN A 223 -5.11 13.90 9.39
CA ASN A 223 -5.71 15.24 9.32
C ASN A 223 -6.69 15.50 10.47
N TYR A 224 -7.37 14.48 10.99
CA TYR A 224 -8.15 14.61 12.23
C TYR A 224 -7.22 14.88 13.42
N GLY A 225 -6.07 14.23 13.51
CA GLY A 225 -5.02 14.56 14.48
C GLY A 225 -4.57 16.01 14.39
N PHE A 226 -4.32 16.52 13.18
CA PHE A 226 -3.98 17.94 12.95
C PHE A 226 -5.07 18.88 13.49
N VAL A 227 -6.33 18.59 13.22
CA VAL A 227 -7.47 19.39 13.72
C VAL A 227 -7.51 19.37 15.23
N SER A 228 -7.37 18.21 15.85
CA SER A 228 -7.39 18.06 17.31
C SER A 228 -6.21 18.77 17.97
N GLU A 229 -5.00 18.66 17.42
CA GLU A 229 -3.82 19.37 17.91
C GLU A 229 -3.95 20.91 17.78
N MET A 230 -4.53 21.36 16.67
CA MET A 230 -4.77 22.78 16.42
C MET A 230 -5.79 23.34 17.44
N PHE A 231 -6.89 22.66 17.68
CA PHE A 231 -7.88 23.10 18.66
C PHE A 231 -7.36 22.99 20.10
N ALA A 232 -6.49 22.01 20.41
CA ALA A 232 -5.80 21.96 21.69
C ALA A 232 -4.89 23.19 21.90
N ALA A 233 -4.16 23.63 20.87
CA ALA A 233 -3.35 24.85 20.92
C ALA A 233 -4.22 26.12 21.11
N ILE A 234 -5.37 26.20 20.43
CA ILE A 234 -6.34 27.29 20.55
C ILE A 234 -6.95 27.30 21.95
N TYR A 235 -7.35 26.14 22.47
CA TYR A 235 -7.89 25.97 23.82
C TYR A 235 -6.89 26.48 24.88
N LEU A 236 -5.63 26.06 24.78
CA LEU A 236 -4.56 26.57 25.67
C LEU A 236 -4.43 28.10 25.61
N GLY A 237 -4.62 28.71 24.44
CA GLY A 237 -4.52 30.15 24.25
C GLY A 237 -5.72 30.93 24.77
N THR A 238 -6.92 30.50 24.45
CA THR A 238 -8.16 31.29 24.55
C THR A 238 -9.23 30.65 25.42
N GLY A 239 -9.14 29.35 25.75
CA GLY A 239 -10.22 28.59 26.40
C GLY A 239 -11.36 28.20 25.44
N PHE A 240 -11.19 28.40 24.12
CA PHE A 240 -12.22 28.07 23.13
C PHE A 240 -12.29 26.56 22.91
N THR A 241 -13.50 26.00 22.94
CA THR A 241 -13.80 24.60 22.61
C THR A 241 -14.48 24.50 21.25
N SER A 242 -13.98 23.63 20.36
CA SER A 242 -14.53 23.43 19.04
C SER A 242 -15.84 22.64 19.04
N THR A 243 -16.64 22.89 18.01
CA THR A 243 -17.77 22.02 17.64
C THR A 243 -17.33 21.04 16.55
N LYS A 244 -18.03 19.91 16.42
CA LYS A 244 -17.74 18.90 15.36
C LYS A 244 -17.83 19.48 13.94
N TYR A 245 -18.68 20.47 13.73
CA TYR A 245 -18.82 21.15 12.42
C TYR A 245 -17.59 22.01 12.11
N GLU A 246 -17.04 22.69 13.10
CA GLU A 246 -15.80 23.46 12.97
C GLU A 246 -14.61 22.53 12.72
N GLU A 247 -14.54 21.42 13.46
CA GLU A 247 -13.51 20.38 13.23
C GLU A 247 -13.55 19.83 11.80
N TYR A 248 -14.74 19.45 11.33
CA TYR A 248 -14.90 18.98 9.95
C TYR A 248 -14.60 20.07 8.92
N GLY A 249 -15.00 21.32 9.17
CA GLY A 249 -14.71 22.46 8.29
C GLY A 249 -13.20 22.69 8.12
N VAL A 250 -12.45 22.67 9.23
CA VAL A 250 -10.98 22.78 9.23
C VAL A 250 -10.34 21.58 8.54
N PHE A 251 -10.85 20.37 8.77
CA PHE A 251 -10.40 19.16 8.09
C PHE A 251 -10.51 19.31 6.56
N VAL A 252 -11.66 19.74 6.05
CA VAL A 252 -11.87 19.93 4.60
C VAL A 252 -10.93 21.01 4.04
N ALA A 253 -10.78 22.14 4.75
CA ALA A 253 -9.85 23.20 4.37
C ALA A 253 -8.38 22.69 4.30
N CYS A 254 -7.99 21.85 5.27
CA CYS A 254 -6.69 21.19 5.30
C CYS A 254 -6.49 20.31 4.07
N ILE A 255 -7.43 19.41 3.76
CA ILE A 255 -7.37 18.56 2.56
C ILE A 255 -7.27 19.40 1.28
N ILE A 256 -8.07 20.45 1.12
CA ILE A 256 -8.02 21.32 -0.06
C ILE A 256 -6.62 21.94 -0.22
N SER A 257 -6.03 22.45 0.86
CA SER A 257 -4.69 23.03 0.81
C SER A 257 -3.62 21.99 0.46
N GLN A 258 -3.72 20.77 1.00
CA GLN A 258 -2.82 19.65 0.69
C GLN A 258 -2.96 19.20 -0.78
N LEU A 259 -4.16 19.22 -1.36
CA LEU A 259 -4.39 18.92 -2.77
C LEU A 259 -3.59 19.87 -3.69
N PHE A 260 -3.54 21.17 -3.37
CA PHE A 260 -2.71 22.12 -4.15
C PHE A 260 -1.22 21.76 -4.07
N LEU A 261 -0.70 21.46 -2.89
CA LEU A 261 0.71 21.08 -2.71
C LEU A 261 1.05 19.76 -3.42
N CYS A 262 0.18 18.74 -3.30
CA CYS A 262 0.41 17.42 -3.89
C CYS A 262 0.21 17.39 -5.41
N SER A 263 -0.52 18.35 -5.97
CA SER A 263 -0.70 18.52 -7.42
C SER A 263 0.47 19.25 -8.10
N ALA A 264 1.49 19.64 -7.35
CA ALA A 264 2.71 20.25 -7.86
C ALA A 264 3.64 19.25 -8.56
N THR A 265 4.78 19.72 -9.05
CA THR A 265 5.76 18.86 -9.72
C THR A 265 6.45 17.90 -8.73
N THR A 266 6.88 16.72 -9.20
CA THR A 266 7.63 15.75 -8.39
C THR A 266 8.83 16.37 -7.68
N ARG A 267 9.52 17.34 -8.29
CA ARG A 267 10.63 18.06 -7.66
C ARG A 267 10.19 18.88 -6.45
N MET A 268 9.06 19.57 -6.56
CA MET A 268 8.52 20.39 -5.47
C MET A 268 8.03 19.50 -4.33
N THR A 269 7.34 18.41 -4.62
CA THR A 269 6.90 17.45 -3.61
C THR A 269 8.08 16.79 -2.89
N ALA A 270 9.17 16.47 -3.60
CA ALA A 270 10.41 15.97 -3.00
C ALA A 270 11.09 17.00 -2.07
N GLN A 271 11.03 18.30 -2.40
CA GLN A 271 11.52 19.36 -1.50
C GLN A 271 10.66 19.51 -0.25
N VAL A 272 9.34 19.39 -0.38
CA VAL A 272 8.42 19.39 0.78
C VAL A 272 8.72 18.21 1.72
N GLN A 273 9.04 17.02 1.18
CA GLN A 273 9.49 15.90 2.01
C GLN A 273 10.78 16.19 2.77
N SER A 274 11.76 16.82 2.11
CA SER A 274 13.00 17.21 2.77
C SER A 274 12.75 18.23 3.90
N LEU A 275 11.89 19.22 3.67
CA LEU A 275 11.48 20.19 4.68
C LEU A 275 10.79 19.52 5.87
N SER A 276 9.90 18.56 5.61
CA SER A 276 9.22 17.78 6.65
C SER A 276 10.20 17.04 7.56
N ILE A 277 11.27 16.43 6.99
CA ILE A 277 12.32 15.78 7.78
C ILE A 277 12.95 16.80 8.75
N TYR A 278 13.36 17.98 8.26
CA TYR A 278 14.02 18.98 9.10
C TYR A 278 13.10 19.50 10.21
N ILE A 279 11.82 19.73 9.92
CA ILE A 279 10.83 20.14 10.92
C ILE A 279 10.66 19.06 11.99
N ASN A 280 10.47 17.80 11.59
CA ASN A 280 10.32 16.69 12.54
C ASN A 280 11.56 16.51 13.42
N VAL A 281 12.75 16.55 12.84
CA VAL A 281 14.00 16.46 13.62
C VAL A 281 14.13 17.63 14.58
N PHE A 282 13.82 18.85 14.12
CA PHE A 282 13.90 20.05 14.96
C PHE A 282 12.98 19.98 16.18
N ILE A 283 11.71 19.60 16.01
CA ILE A 283 10.77 19.52 17.14
C ILE A 283 11.11 18.40 18.10
N ILE A 284 11.65 17.27 17.61
CA ILE A 284 12.12 16.15 18.45
C ILE A 284 13.31 16.61 19.31
N VAL A 285 14.31 17.28 18.72
CA VAL A 285 15.47 17.81 19.44
C VAL A 285 15.03 18.85 20.48
N LEU A 286 14.14 19.77 20.08
CA LEU A 286 13.57 20.77 20.97
C LEU A 286 12.84 20.11 22.15
N PHE A 287 12.05 19.06 21.90
CA PHE A 287 11.35 18.30 22.93
C PHE A 287 12.33 17.66 23.93
N PHE A 288 13.37 16.98 23.46
CA PHE A 288 14.36 16.34 24.33
C PHE A 288 15.18 17.33 25.19
N ILE A 289 15.30 18.57 24.75
CA ILE A 289 16.03 19.61 25.50
C ILE A 289 15.09 20.37 26.45
N ALA A 290 13.99 20.92 25.90
CA ALA A 290 13.17 21.88 26.62
C ALA A 290 12.31 21.23 27.71
N VAL A 291 11.68 20.07 27.41
CA VAL A 291 10.75 19.45 28.36
C VAL A 291 11.47 18.94 29.62
N PRO A 292 12.61 18.22 29.55
CA PRO A 292 13.34 17.84 30.75
C PRO A 292 13.87 19.03 31.57
N ILE A 293 14.40 20.07 30.90
CA ILE A 293 14.86 21.27 31.61
C ILE A 293 13.71 21.95 32.35
N GLY A 294 12.56 22.08 31.68
CA GLY A 294 11.36 22.67 32.26
C GLY A 294 10.85 21.86 33.47
N THR A 295 10.78 20.54 33.32
CA THR A 295 10.36 19.62 34.42
C THR A 295 11.24 19.78 35.63
N LYS A 296 12.58 19.75 35.44
CA LYS A 296 13.52 19.94 36.55
C LYS A 296 13.33 21.29 37.26
N ASN A 297 13.14 22.36 36.52
CA ASN A 297 13.07 23.71 37.06
C ASN A 297 11.71 24.03 37.69
N ASN A 298 10.60 23.54 37.14
CA ASN A 298 9.25 23.92 37.53
C ASN A 298 8.54 22.85 38.36
N LEU A 299 8.87 21.56 38.18
CA LEU A 299 8.25 20.47 38.93
C LEU A 299 9.20 19.84 39.97
N GLY A 300 10.43 20.34 40.10
CA GLY A 300 11.36 19.92 41.13
C GLY A 300 12.12 18.62 40.83
N GLY A 301 11.79 17.91 39.75
CA GLY A 301 12.50 16.66 39.37
C GLY A 301 11.73 15.78 38.41
N PHE A 302 12.24 14.57 38.18
CA PHE A 302 11.67 13.56 37.30
C PHE A 302 11.05 12.43 38.12
N ASN A 303 10.11 11.72 37.54
CA ASN A 303 9.65 10.45 38.07
C ASN A 303 10.82 9.44 38.07
N ASP A 304 10.80 8.54 39.05
CA ASP A 304 11.86 7.55 39.22
C ASP A 304 11.84 6.44 38.14
N ALA A 305 12.92 5.66 38.08
CA ALA A 305 13.02 4.58 37.12
C ALA A 305 11.96 3.47 37.35
N HIS A 306 11.55 3.25 38.60
CA HIS A 306 10.50 2.29 38.91
C HIS A 306 9.15 2.73 38.32
N PHE A 307 8.83 4.02 38.38
CA PHE A 307 7.63 4.57 37.73
C PHE A 307 7.67 4.37 36.22
N ILE A 308 8.79 4.72 35.57
CA ILE A 308 8.91 4.69 34.09
C ILE A 308 8.88 3.26 33.53
N PHE A 309 9.65 2.34 34.15
CA PHE A 309 9.92 1.01 33.60
C PHE A 309 9.18 -0.13 34.31
N GLY A 310 8.57 0.12 35.46
CA GLY A 310 7.97 -0.92 36.30
C GLY A 310 6.54 -0.65 36.77
N LYS A 311 6.08 0.63 36.83
CA LYS A 311 4.74 0.92 37.30
C LYS A 311 3.71 0.51 36.25
N PHE A 312 2.89 -0.49 36.60
CA PHE A 312 1.69 -0.86 35.85
C PHE A 312 0.46 -0.24 36.50
N GLU A 313 -0.37 0.44 35.70
CA GLU A 313 -1.59 1.08 36.16
C GLU A 313 -2.69 0.83 35.11
N ASN A 314 -3.65 -0.04 35.48
CA ASN A 314 -4.70 -0.42 34.55
C ASN A 314 -5.89 0.53 34.67
N LEU A 315 -6.05 1.41 33.71
CA LEU A 315 -7.18 2.34 33.61
C LEU A 315 -8.34 1.79 32.76
N ARG A 316 -8.15 0.61 32.15
CA ARG A 316 -9.18 -0.10 31.39
C ARG A 316 -9.93 -1.10 32.26
N THR A 317 -11.10 -1.55 31.77
CA THR A 317 -11.89 -2.61 32.44
C THR A 317 -11.44 -4.04 32.09
N TRP A 318 -10.46 -4.20 31.23
CA TRP A 318 -9.84 -5.47 30.87
C TRP A 318 -8.88 -5.99 31.95
N SER A 319 -8.55 -7.28 31.89
CA SER A 319 -7.49 -7.83 32.74
C SER A 319 -6.12 -7.16 32.44
N ASN A 320 -5.22 -7.18 33.41
CA ASN A 320 -3.92 -6.51 33.31
C ASN A 320 -3.12 -6.89 32.06
N GLY A 321 -3.03 -8.19 31.74
CA GLY A 321 -2.32 -8.65 30.55
C GLY A 321 -2.96 -8.18 29.24
N TRP A 322 -4.30 -8.12 29.19
CA TRP A 322 -5.01 -7.64 28.03
C TRP A 322 -4.85 -6.12 27.86
N SER A 323 -4.97 -5.35 28.94
CA SER A 323 -4.72 -3.91 28.96
C SER A 323 -3.29 -3.58 28.51
N PHE A 324 -2.30 -4.36 28.99
CA PHE A 324 -0.91 -4.23 28.54
C PHE A 324 -0.79 -4.40 27.01
N MET A 325 -1.41 -5.43 26.45
CA MET A 325 -1.34 -5.69 25.00
C MET A 325 -2.08 -4.62 24.17
N LEU A 326 -3.23 -4.12 24.62
CA LEU A 326 -3.96 -3.04 23.95
C LEU A 326 -3.17 -1.73 23.94
N SER A 327 -2.34 -1.48 24.94
CA SER A 327 -1.47 -0.29 25.02
C SER A 327 -0.32 -0.27 23.99
N TRP A 328 -0.19 -1.30 23.14
CA TRP A 328 0.76 -1.33 22.03
C TRP A 328 0.21 -0.67 20.75
N MET A 329 -1.08 -0.31 20.72
CA MET A 329 -1.71 0.30 19.54
C MET A 329 -1.01 1.60 19.07
N PRO A 330 -0.52 2.50 19.93
CA PRO A 330 0.21 3.70 19.49
C PRO A 330 1.40 3.42 18.59
N VAL A 331 2.24 2.45 18.91
CA VAL A 331 3.40 2.11 18.07
C VAL A 331 2.97 1.45 16.76
N ILE A 332 1.91 0.63 16.77
CA ILE A 332 1.40 -0.05 15.57
C ILE A 332 0.85 0.98 14.57
N TRP A 333 0.18 2.02 15.07
CA TRP A 333 -0.33 3.10 14.23
C TRP A 333 0.79 4.05 13.78
N THR A 334 1.63 4.51 14.70
CA THR A 334 2.69 5.50 14.43
C THR A 334 3.72 4.98 13.43
N ILE A 335 4.24 3.77 13.64
CA ILE A 335 5.20 3.16 12.73
C ILE A 335 4.43 2.40 11.64
N GLY A 336 3.61 3.12 10.92
CA GLY A 336 2.78 2.63 9.82
C GLY A 336 3.11 3.28 8.49
N ALA A 337 2.43 2.85 7.43
CA ALA A 337 2.53 3.41 6.06
C ALA A 337 3.95 3.48 5.47
N PHE A 338 4.89 2.65 5.94
CA PHE A 338 6.24 2.53 5.37
C PHE A 338 6.23 1.86 3.97
N ASP A 339 5.17 1.18 3.61
CA ASP A 339 4.86 0.70 2.26
C ASP A 339 4.76 1.86 1.24
N SER A 340 4.55 3.10 1.69
CA SER A 340 4.66 4.30 0.87
C SER A 340 5.97 4.37 0.06
N CYS A 341 7.08 3.85 0.61
CA CYS A 341 8.34 3.74 -0.12
C CYS A 341 8.20 2.83 -1.35
N ILE A 342 7.40 1.76 -1.26
CA ILE A 342 7.14 0.83 -2.37
C ILE A 342 6.29 1.55 -3.44
N HIS A 343 5.24 2.26 -3.03
CA HIS A 343 4.39 3.02 -3.96
C HIS A 343 5.13 4.13 -4.70
N MET A 344 6.26 4.59 -4.15
CA MET A 344 7.14 5.59 -4.79
C MET A 344 8.26 4.99 -5.64
N SER A 345 8.34 3.66 -5.79
CA SER A 345 9.45 2.98 -6.48
C SER A 345 9.64 3.43 -7.92
N GLU A 346 8.56 3.74 -8.66
CA GLU A 346 8.61 4.24 -10.03
C GLU A 346 9.12 5.68 -10.16
N GLU A 347 9.15 6.46 -9.08
CA GLU A 347 9.72 7.80 -9.01
C GLU A 347 11.12 7.80 -8.35
N CYS A 348 11.61 6.65 -7.87
CA CYS A 348 12.89 6.48 -7.21
C CYS A 348 13.98 6.07 -8.22
N LYS A 349 15.22 6.55 -8.01
CA LYS A 349 16.42 6.07 -8.70
C LYS A 349 16.99 4.89 -7.94
N ASP A 350 17.38 3.82 -8.64
CA ASP A 350 17.86 2.56 -8.06
C ASP A 350 16.89 2.02 -6.95
N PRO A 351 15.63 1.73 -7.33
CA PRO A 351 14.59 1.40 -6.34
C PRO A 351 14.86 0.07 -5.63
N THR A 352 15.54 -0.89 -6.27
CA THR A 352 15.86 -2.21 -5.70
C THR A 352 16.69 -2.13 -4.41
N ARG A 353 17.48 -1.08 -4.23
CA ARG A 353 18.28 -0.81 -3.03
C ARG A 353 17.69 0.27 -2.15
N LYS A 354 17.23 1.37 -2.75
CA LYS A 354 16.82 2.57 -1.98
C LYS A 354 15.48 2.41 -1.30
N VAL A 355 14.53 1.69 -1.90
CA VAL A 355 13.24 1.40 -1.28
C VAL A 355 13.42 0.57 0.00
N PRO A 356 14.13 -0.58 0.01
CA PRO A 356 14.42 -1.31 1.23
C PRO A 356 15.14 -0.50 2.30
N ILE A 357 16.15 0.29 1.91
CA ILE A 357 16.89 1.16 2.83
C ILE A 357 15.94 2.21 3.44
N GLY A 358 15.07 2.80 2.65
CA GLY A 358 14.05 3.76 3.10
C GLY A 358 13.11 3.16 4.14
N ILE A 359 12.58 1.96 3.89
CA ILE A 359 11.69 1.24 4.81
C ILE A 359 12.40 0.92 6.12
N VAL A 360 13.52 0.21 6.07
CA VAL A 360 14.19 -0.29 7.27
C VAL A 360 14.74 0.86 8.10
N SER A 361 15.32 1.89 7.47
CA SER A 361 15.88 3.03 8.19
C SER A 361 14.80 3.89 8.85
N SER A 362 13.67 4.15 8.17
CA SER A 362 12.57 4.94 8.76
C SER A 362 11.95 4.23 9.96
N ILE A 363 11.68 2.94 9.86
CA ILE A 363 11.17 2.14 10.98
C ILE A 363 12.17 2.14 12.14
N SER A 364 13.47 1.87 11.88
CA SER A 364 14.48 1.78 12.92
C SER A 364 14.67 3.09 13.68
N VAL A 365 14.69 4.22 12.96
CA VAL A 365 14.80 5.56 13.55
C VAL A 365 13.56 5.87 14.39
N CYS A 366 12.35 5.63 13.87
CA CYS A 366 11.11 5.87 14.60
C CYS A 366 10.95 4.93 15.81
N TRP A 367 11.41 3.68 15.70
CA TRP A 367 11.40 2.74 16.81
C TRP A 367 12.23 3.25 18.00
N ILE A 368 13.51 3.56 17.76
CA ILE A 368 14.44 3.93 18.84
C ILE A 368 14.13 5.34 19.39
N ILE A 369 13.96 6.33 18.53
CA ILE A 369 13.68 7.70 18.97
C ILE A 369 12.31 7.79 19.64
N GLY A 370 11.28 7.09 19.13
CA GLY A 370 9.97 7.06 19.74
C GLY A 370 9.98 6.40 21.11
N TRP A 371 10.75 5.33 21.29
CA TRP A 371 10.99 4.74 22.62
C TRP A 371 11.58 5.76 23.61
N CYS A 372 12.59 6.52 23.17
CA CYS A 372 13.15 7.59 23.99
C CYS A 372 12.12 8.69 24.30
N ILE A 373 11.24 9.05 23.34
CA ILE A 373 10.15 10.02 23.59
C ILE A 373 9.18 9.48 24.65
N CYS A 374 8.79 8.21 24.58
CA CYS A 374 7.92 7.59 25.56
C CYS A 374 8.54 7.61 26.98
N ILE A 375 9.85 7.34 27.09
CA ILE A 375 10.60 7.42 28.36
C ILE A 375 10.57 8.86 28.91
N VAL A 376 10.88 9.86 28.08
CA VAL A 376 10.90 11.27 28.51
C VAL A 376 9.50 11.74 28.90
N LEU A 377 8.46 11.37 28.15
CA LEU A 377 7.09 11.69 28.52
C LEU A 377 6.74 11.14 29.91
N CYS A 378 6.98 9.85 30.15
CA CYS A 378 6.72 9.24 31.47
C CYS A 378 7.56 9.86 32.59
N ALA A 379 8.82 10.21 32.32
CA ALA A 379 9.68 10.87 33.29
C ALA A 379 9.18 12.26 33.69
N CYS A 380 8.49 12.94 32.78
CA CYS A 380 8.05 14.33 32.95
C CYS A 380 6.56 14.49 33.34
N ILE A 381 5.82 13.39 33.58
CA ILE A 381 4.45 13.46 34.10
C ILE A 381 4.50 14.05 35.53
N LYS A 382 3.74 15.13 35.76
CA LYS A 382 3.69 15.79 37.04
C LYS A 382 3.13 14.85 38.12
N ASP A 383 3.86 14.71 39.23
CA ASP A 383 3.51 13.90 40.40
C ASP A 383 3.26 12.40 40.11
N GLY A 384 3.64 11.94 38.91
CA GLY A 384 3.36 10.59 38.46
C GLY A 384 1.86 10.26 38.30
N ASP A 385 1.01 11.26 38.14
CA ASP A 385 -0.45 11.10 38.01
C ASP A 385 -0.80 10.92 36.51
N VAL A 386 -0.96 9.67 36.11
CA VAL A 386 -1.27 9.27 34.72
C VAL A 386 -2.70 9.65 34.36
N SER A 387 -3.66 9.45 35.29
CA SER A 387 -5.08 9.75 35.06
C SER A 387 -5.29 11.22 34.74
N ARG A 388 -4.62 12.10 35.49
CA ARG A 388 -4.70 13.54 35.29
C ARG A 388 -4.26 14.02 33.92
N VAL A 389 -3.21 13.39 33.33
CA VAL A 389 -2.74 13.79 31.99
C VAL A 389 -3.62 13.22 30.89
N ILE A 390 -4.23 12.05 31.10
CA ILE A 390 -5.20 11.45 30.16
C ILE A 390 -6.50 12.26 30.15
N ASP A 391 -7.04 12.58 31.31
CA ASP A 391 -8.34 13.29 31.48
C ASP A 391 -8.16 14.81 31.41
N SER A 392 -7.07 15.31 30.84
CA SER A 392 -6.81 16.74 30.78
C SER A 392 -7.78 17.46 29.84
N ASP A 393 -8.14 18.71 30.21
CA ASP A 393 -9.01 19.56 29.38
C ASP A 393 -8.48 19.85 27.98
N THR A 394 -7.18 19.67 27.75
CA THR A 394 -6.56 19.82 26.45
C THR A 394 -6.88 18.66 25.51
N GLY A 395 -7.37 17.52 26.01
CA GLY A 395 -7.57 16.28 25.28
C GLY A 395 -6.28 15.61 24.78
N MET A 396 -5.12 16.14 25.15
CA MET A 396 -3.81 15.69 24.63
C MET A 396 -2.78 15.54 25.75
N VAL A 397 -2.31 14.32 26.00
CA VAL A 397 -1.30 14.02 27.04
C VAL A 397 -0.04 14.87 26.87
N VAL A 398 0.49 14.93 25.65
CA VAL A 398 1.75 15.67 25.37
C VAL A 398 1.58 17.17 25.61
N ALA A 399 0.45 17.75 25.23
CA ALA A 399 0.15 19.15 25.48
C ALA A 399 0.10 19.45 27.00
N GLN A 400 -0.50 18.56 27.79
CA GLN A 400 -0.57 18.70 29.25
C GLN A 400 0.81 18.58 29.90
N VAL A 401 1.63 17.59 29.49
CA VAL A 401 3.00 17.42 30.02
C VAL A 401 3.86 18.66 29.70
N ILE A 402 3.76 19.21 28.49
CA ILE A 402 4.50 20.43 28.11
C ILE A 402 3.98 21.65 28.89
N TYR A 403 2.67 21.75 29.09
CA TYR A 403 2.06 22.83 29.88
C TYR A 403 2.55 22.81 31.34
N ASP A 404 2.57 21.63 31.95
CA ASP A 404 3.03 21.45 33.33
C ASP A 404 4.54 21.74 33.47
N SER A 405 5.33 21.32 32.50
CA SER A 405 6.80 21.46 32.51
C SER A 405 7.28 22.87 32.15
N LEU A 406 6.67 23.51 31.16
CA LEU A 406 7.18 24.73 30.54
C LEU A 406 6.22 25.94 30.65
N GLY A 407 4.97 25.69 31.06
CA GLY A 407 3.92 26.71 31.15
C GLY A 407 3.23 27.03 29.82
N LYS A 408 2.18 27.86 29.93
CA LYS A 408 1.21 28.14 28.84
C LYS A 408 1.84 28.58 27.51
N LYS A 409 2.79 29.54 27.56
CA LYS A 409 3.37 30.12 26.33
C LYS A 409 4.15 29.07 25.52
N TRP A 410 4.92 28.24 26.20
CA TRP A 410 5.69 27.17 25.57
C TRP A 410 4.79 26.05 25.07
N ALA A 411 3.73 25.69 25.80
CA ALA A 411 2.77 24.70 25.36
C ALA A 411 2.11 25.11 24.03
N ILE A 412 1.67 26.37 23.91
CA ILE A 412 1.10 26.88 22.65
C ILE A 412 2.13 26.82 21.51
N ALA A 413 3.39 27.26 21.77
CA ALA A 413 4.43 27.24 20.75
C ALA A 413 4.75 25.81 20.27
N PHE A 414 4.90 24.86 21.19
CA PHE A 414 5.12 23.45 20.84
C PHE A 414 3.96 22.85 20.07
N MET A 415 2.73 23.02 20.54
CA MET A 415 1.55 22.51 19.85
C MET A 415 1.42 23.11 18.43
N SER A 416 1.74 24.39 18.26
CA SER A 416 1.77 25.02 16.92
C SER A 416 2.82 24.38 15.99
N LEU A 417 4.01 24.06 16.51
CA LEU A 417 5.05 23.37 15.73
C LEU A 417 4.66 21.92 15.41
N ILE A 418 4.03 21.22 16.38
CA ILE A 418 3.49 19.87 16.19
C ILE A 418 2.43 19.89 15.08
N CYS A 419 1.49 20.85 15.09
CA CYS A 419 0.49 21.01 14.02
C CYS A 419 1.14 21.18 12.63
N VAL A 420 2.23 21.97 12.52
CA VAL A 420 2.94 22.12 11.24
C VAL A 420 3.52 20.78 10.77
N ALA A 421 4.10 20.00 11.68
CA ALA A 421 4.62 18.67 11.34
C ALA A 421 3.49 17.69 10.97
N GLN A 422 2.38 17.71 11.69
CA GLN A 422 1.19 16.89 11.40
C GLN A 422 0.59 17.25 10.04
N TYR A 423 0.55 18.53 9.67
CA TYR A 423 0.14 18.96 8.33
C TYR A 423 1.03 18.37 7.23
N MET A 424 2.36 18.35 7.45
CA MET A 424 3.31 17.74 6.51
C MET A 424 3.16 16.22 6.40
N MET A 425 2.76 15.55 7.50
CA MET A 425 2.37 14.12 7.46
C MET A 425 1.21 13.91 6.48
N GLY A 426 0.15 14.74 6.57
CA GLY A 426 -1.00 14.67 5.66
C GLY A 426 -0.61 14.87 4.20
N VAL A 427 0.30 15.79 3.89
CA VAL A 427 0.85 15.96 2.54
C VAL A 427 1.56 14.68 2.08
N SER A 428 2.37 14.07 2.96
CA SER A 428 3.18 12.89 2.64
C SER A 428 2.31 11.66 2.34
N ILE A 429 1.30 11.39 3.18
CA ILE A 429 0.41 10.24 2.96
C ILE A 429 -0.52 10.46 1.75
N LEU A 430 -0.95 11.69 1.46
CA LEU A 430 -1.73 11.99 0.25
C LEU A 430 -0.92 11.73 -1.03
N ILE A 431 0.38 12.01 -1.01
CA ILE A 431 1.29 11.66 -2.11
C ILE A 431 1.30 10.13 -2.29
N ALA A 432 1.56 9.34 -1.24
CA ALA A 432 1.61 7.88 -1.30
C ALA A 432 0.26 7.27 -1.75
N LEU A 433 -0.84 7.71 -1.13
CA LEU A 433 -2.21 7.28 -1.48
C LEU A 433 -2.51 7.53 -2.96
N SER A 434 -2.14 8.70 -3.48
CA SER A 434 -2.40 9.03 -4.90
C SER A 434 -1.65 8.11 -5.86
N ARG A 435 -0.45 7.60 -5.51
CA ARG A 435 0.32 6.64 -6.32
C ARG A 435 -0.29 5.24 -6.25
N GLN A 436 -0.69 4.80 -5.05
CA GLN A 436 -1.41 3.54 -4.88
C GLN A 436 -2.73 3.53 -5.68
N VAL A 437 -3.55 4.58 -5.53
CA VAL A 437 -4.82 4.72 -6.25
C VAL A 437 -4.61 4.80 -7.77
N PHE A 438 -3.59 5.53 -8.22
CA PHE A 438 -3.21 5.59 -9.63
C PHE A 438 -2.81 4.21 -10.17
N SER A 439 -1.92 3.52 -9.47
CA SER A 439 -1.44 2.20 -9.90
C SER A 439 -2.58 1.18 -9.97
N PHE A 440 -3.45 1.16 -8.97
CA PHE A 440 -4.62 0.29 -8.95
C PHE A 440 -5.65 0.66 -10.04
N ALA A 441 -5.81 1.96 -10.35
CA ALA A 441 -6.65 2.42 -11.46
C ALA A 441 -6.04 2.10 -12.83
N ARG A 442 -4.71 2.17 -12.97
CA ARG A 442 -3.98 1.78 -14.20
C ARG A 442 -4.29 0.32 -14.55
N ASP A 443 -4.30 -0.54 -13.56
CA ASP A 443 -4.58 -1.96 -13.71
C ASP A 443 -6.10 -2.26 -13.72
N GLU A 444 -6.96 -1.23 -13.84
CA GLU A 444 -8.44 -1.31 -13.90
C GLU A 444 -9.10 -1.88 -12.63
N GLY A 445 -8.37 -1.88 -11.50
CA GLY A 445 -8.88 -2.38 -10.21
C GLY A 445 -9.83 -1.43 -9.49
N LEU A 446 -9.77 -0.12 -9.76
CA LEU A 446 -10.61 0.85 -9.07
C LEU A 446 -12.06 0.81 -9.59
N PRO A 447 -13.06 0.50 -8.74
CA PRO A 447 -14.45 0.39 -9.20
C PRO A 447 -14.96 1.67 -9.87
N PHE A 448 -15.64 1.52 -11.01
CA PHE A 448 -16.37 2.55 -11.78
C PHE A 448 -15.54 3.72 -12.32
N VAL A 449 -14.52 4.19 -11.62
CA VAL A 449 -13.82 5.46 -11.93
C VAL A 449 -12.41 5.28 -12.49
N TYR A 450 -11.93 4.05 -12.69
CA TYR A 450 -10.55 3.77 -13.11
C TYR A 450 -10.14 4.51 -14.39
N ASN A 451 -11.03 4.62 -15.40
CA ASN A 451 -10.74 5.33 -16.65
C ASN A 451 -10.47 6.83 -16.47
N TYR A 452 -11.07 7.45 -15.45
CA TYR A 452 -10.82 8.85 -15.13
C TYR A 452 -9.52 9.00 -14.31
N VAL A 453 -9.31 8.12 -13.36
CA VAL A 453 -8.23 8.22 -12.35
C VAL A 453 -6.86 7.84 -12.92
N LYS A 454 -6.78 6.84 -13.82
CA LYS A 454 -5.54 6.32 -14.42
C LYS A 454 -4.75 7.31 -15.29
N VAL A 455 -5.25 8.54 -15.47
CA VAL A 455 -4.64 9.51 -16.38
C VAL A 455 -3.58 10.35 -15.67
N ILE A 456 -2.35 10.31 -16.16
CA ILE A 456 -1.25 11.17 -15.73
C ILE A 456 -1.27 12.50 -16.48
N ASN A 457 -0.95 13.59 -15.79
CA ASN A 457 -0.77 14.89 -16.43
C ASN A 457 0.47 14.88 -17.34
N PRO A 458 0.34 15.13 -18.66
CA PRO A 458 1.44 14.97 -19.61
C PRO A 458 2.59 15.97 -19.39
N LYS A 459 2.31 17.15 -18.81
CA LYS A 459 3.31 18.22 -18.60
C LYS A 459 4.16 17.99 -17.36
N ILE A 460 3.51 17.73 -16.23
CA ILE A 460 4.21 17.61 -14.93
C ILE A 460 4.50 16.18 -14.51
N LYS A 461 3.91 15.18 -15.20
CA LYS A 461 4.08 13.74 -14.95
C LYS A 461 3.68 13.32 -13.52
N VAL A 462 2.57 13.87 -13.03
CA VAL A 462 1.98 13.58 -11.71
C VAL A 462 0.51 13.15 -11.91
N PRO A 463 -0.01 12.17 -11.14
CA PRO A 463 -1.38 11.68 -11.25
C PRO A 463 -2.38 12.59 -10.52
N ILE A 464 -2.59 13.83 -11.00
CA ILE A 464 -3.45 14.83 -10.35
C ILE A 464 -4.87 14.31 -10.13
N ARG A 465 -5.45 13.57 -11.09
CA ARG A 465 -6.81 13.04 -10.97
C ARG A 465 -6.93 12.01 -9.83
N ALA A 466 -5.92 11.19 -9.65
CA ALA A 466 -5.85 10.27 -8.51
C ALA A 466 -5.71 11.03 -7.18
N THR A 467 -4.91 12.10 -7.15
CA THR A 467 -4.75 12.97 -5.97
C THR A 467 -6.09 13.60 -5.56
N VAL A 468 -6.80 14.20 -6.52
CA VAL A 468 -8.11 14.83 -6.28
C VAL A 468 -9.15 13.79 -5.84
N PHE A 469 -9.21 12.64 -6.51
CA PHE A 469 -10.10 11.54 -6.13
C PHE A 469 -9.84 11.08 -4.69
N SER A 470 -8.57 10.91 -4.31
CA SER A 470 -8.14 10.53 -2.95
C SER A 470 -8.60 11.55 -1.91
N GLY A 471 -8.47 12.85 -2.20
CA GLY A 471 -8.93 13.91 -1.30
C GLY A 471 -10.45 13.94 -1.13
N ILE A 472 -11.21 13.78 -2.21
CA ILE A 472 -12.68 13.69 -2.15
C ILE A 472 -13.11 12.48 -1.32
N LEU A 473 -12.53 11.30 -1.59
CA LEU A 473 -12.83 10.08 -0.84
C LEU A 473 -12.52 10.25 0.65
N SER A 474 -11.42 10.93 0.99
CA SER A 474 -11.06 11.23 2.38
C SER A 474 -12.06 12.19 3.05
N CYS A 475 -12.55 13.21 2.35
CA CYS A 475 -13.60 14.10 2.88
C CYS A 475 -14.91 13.34 3.14
N VAL A 476 -15.27 12.39 2.28
CA VAL A 476 -16.45 11.54 2.49
C VAL A 476 -16.26 10.61 3.69
N LEU A 477 -15.10 9.96 3.81
CA LEU A 477 -14.82 9.08 4.94
C LEU A 477 -14.76 9.85 6.26
N ALA A 478 -14.23 11.07 6.26
CA ALA A 478 -14.14 11.95 7.41
C ALA A 478 -15.50 12.47 7.93
N LEU A 479 -16.63 12.22 7.22
CA LEU A 479 -17.97 12.48 7.78
C LEU A 479 -18.22 11.72 9.09
N LEU A 480 -17.42 10.68 9.39
CA LEU A 480 -17.43 10.00 10.69
C LEU A 480 -17.14 10.95 11.86
N ILE A 481 -16.39 12.04 11.65
CA ILE A 481 -16.11 13.08 12.64
C ILE A 481 -17.41 13.72 13.17
N LEU A 482 -18.40 13.89 12.30
CA LEU A 482 -19.69 14.50 12.65
C LEU A 482 -20.56 13.60 13.55
N ILE A 483 -20.29 12.29 13.60
CA ILE A 483 -21.08 11.35 14.41
C ILE A 483 -20.69 11.49 15.87
N ASN A 484 -19.49 11.04 16.24
CA ASN A 484 -18.91 11.15 17.58
C ASN A 484 -17.41 10.90 17.56
N SER A 485 -16.72 11.15 18.69
CA SER A 485 -15.28 10.93 18.83
C SER A 485 -14.86 9.47 18.65
N THR A 486 -15.70 8.51 19.08
CA THR A 486 -15.44 7.08 18.87
C THR A 486 -15.42 6.72 17.39
N ALA A 487 -16.37 7.26 16.60
CA ALA A 487 -16.41 7.06 15.17
C ALA A 487 -15.21 7.71 14.46
N ALA A 488 -14.80 8.90 14.92
CA ALA A 488 -13.58 9.56 14.43
C ALA A 488 -12.32 8.74 14.76
N ASN A 489 -12.20 8.23 15.99
CA ASN A 489 -11.07 7.39 16.41
C ASN A 489 -11.03 6.03 15.67
N ALA A 490 -12.15 5.52 15.17
CA ALA A 490 -12.18 4.32 14.35
C ALA A 490 -11.34 4.46 13.06
N LEU A 491 -11.10 5.68 12.57
CA LEU A 491 -10.22 5.94 11.42
C LEU A 491 -8.79 5.46 11.68
N PHE A 492 -8.27 5.60 12.90
CA PHE A 492 -6.95 5.12 13.29
C PHE A 492 -6.87 3.59 13.20
N SER A 493 -7.82 2.90 13.79
CA SER A 493 -7.86 1.43 13.79
C SER A 493 -8.15 0.86 12.40
N LEU A 494 -8.98 1.55 11.59
CA LEU A 494 -9.26 1.20 10.20
C LEU A 494 -7.99 1.21 9.36
N THR A 495 -7.15 2.23 9.54
CA THR A 495 -5.83 2.34 8.89
C THR A 495 -4.94 1.16 9.25
N VAL A 496 -4.83 0.83 10.54
CA VAL A 496 -3.98 -0.25 11.05
C VAL A 496 -4.41 -1.59 10.47
N ALA A 497 -5.68 -1.98 10.64
CA ALA A 497 -6.16 -3.29 10.21
C ALA A 497 -6.06 -3.47 8.67
N GLY A 498 -6.41 -2.45 7.92
CA GLY A 498 -6.36 -2.47 6.46
C GLY A 498 -4.93 -2.62 5.91
N ASN A 499 -3.97 -1.88 6.48
CA ASN A 499 -2.55 -1.98 6.10
C ASN A 499 -1.97 -3.34 6.50
N LEU A 500 -2.23 -3.83 7.70
CA LEU A 500 -1.72 -5.11 8.17
C LEU A 500 -2.16 -6.28 7.29
N VAL A 501 -3.40 -6.28 6.80
CA VAL A 501 -3.87 -7.28 5.82
C VAL A 501 -3.12 -7.14 4.51
N ALA A 502 -2.95 -5.91 4.02
CA ALA A 502 -2.26 -5.65 2.76
C ALA A 502 -0.77 -6.04 2.82
N TRP A 503 -0.10 -5.85 3.97
CA TRP A 503 1.30 -6.26 4.18
C TRP A 503 1.43 -7.76 4.44
N GLY A 504 0.55 -8.31 5.28
CA GLY A 504 0.66 -9.68 5.77
C GLY A 504 0.42 -10.74 4.71
N ILE A 505 -0.55 -10.52 3.82
CA ILE A 505 -0.88 -11.52 2.79
C ILE A 505 0.29 -11.77 1.83
N PRO A 506 0.94 -10.77 1.21
CA PRO A 506 2.11 -11.02 0.36
C PRO A 506 3.27 -11.71 1.10
N ILE A 507 3.54 -11.32 2.36
CA ILE A 507 4.58 -11.96 3.20
C ILE A 507 4.21 -13.42 3.45
N PHE A 508 2.96 -13.71 3.79
CA PHE A 508 2.48 -15.06 4.02
C PHE A 508 2.62 -15.93 2.77
N LEU A 509 2.20 -15.41 1.61
CA LEU A 509 2.26 -16.13 0.33
C LEU A 509 3.68 -16.54 -0.06
N VAL A 510 4.66 -15.64 0.11
CA VAL A 510 6.07 -15.94 -0.23
C VAL A 510 6.74 -16.87 0.78
N THR A 511 6.17 -16.99 1.99
CA THR A 511 6.68 -17.84 3.06
C THR A 511 6.19 -19.28 2.94
N LEU A 512 5.04 -19.49 2.29
CA LEU A 512 4.47 -20.82 2.10
C LEU A 512 5.33 -21.67 1.14
N PRO A 513 5.48 -22.98 1.39
CA PRO A 513 6.20 -23.89 0.50
C PRO A 513 5.37 -24.26 -0.75
N THR A 514 4.91 -23.27 -1.51
CA THR A 514 4.10 -23.42 -2.72
C THR A 514 4.92 -23.24 -3.98
N GLU A 515 4.46 -23.77 -5.11
CA GLU A 515 5.09 -23.52 -6.42
C GLU A 515 5.10 -22.02 -6.76
N SER A 516 4.07 -21.28 -6.32
CA SER A 516 4.01 -19.84 -6.53
C SER A 516 5.08 -19.09 -5.72
N ALA A 517 5.40 -19.53 -4.51
CA ALA A 517 6.47 -18.95 -3.68
C ALA A 517 7.87 -19.19 -4.27
N LYS A 518 8.07 -20.30 -4.99
CA LYS A 518 9.35 -20.60 -5.68
C LYS A 518 9.69 -19.60 -6.79
N ARG A 519 8.73 -18.76 -7.20
CA ARG A 519 8.97 -17.67 -8.15
C ARG A 519 9.72 -16.49 -7.53
N PHE A 520 9.94 -16.49 -6.22
CA PHE A 520 10.67 -15.41 -5.56
C PHE A 520 12.11 -15.34 -6.07
N ILE A 521 12.46 -14.23 -6.70
CA ILE A 521 13.80 -13.93 -7.20
C ILE A 521 14.43 -12.95 -6.21
N PRO A 522 15.55 -13.34 -5.57
CA PRO A 522 16.21 -12.48 -4.60
C PRO A 522 16.73 -11.18 -5.22
N GLY A 523 16.31 -10.03 -4.68
CA GLY A 523 16.89 -8.73 -5.01
C GLY A 523 18.19 -8.44 -4.23
N PRO A 524 18.85 -7.28 -4.47
CA PRO A 524 20.11 -6.90 -3.82
C PRO A 524 20.07 -6.81 -2.29
N PHE A 525 18.87 -6.60 -1.70
CA PHE A 525 18.67 -6.49 -0.25
C PHE A 525 18.44 -7.86 0.43
N TYR A 526 18.30 -8.92 -0.34
CA TYR A 526 17.94 -10.24 0.17
C TYR A 526 19.01 -10.86 1.08
N SER A 527 18.55 -11.50 2.17
CA SER A 527 19.39 -12.31 3.05
C SER A 527 18.78 -13.69 3.29
N LYS A 528 19.35 -14.72 2.68
CA LYS A 528 18.86 -16.12 2.78
C LYS A 528 18.69 -16.60 4.23
N LYS A 529 19.62 -16.22 5.12
CA LYS A 529 19.63 -16.65 6.52
C LYS A 529 18.44 -16.09 7.31
N PHE A 530 18.05 -14.85 7.05
CA PHE A 530 17.01 -14.15 7.81
C PHE A 530 15.63 -14.21 7.14
N PHE A 531 15.52 -14.64 5.89
CA PHE A 531 14.29 -14.60 5.12
C PHE A 531 13.12 -15.33 5.81
N TYR A 532 13.25 -16.64 6.05
CA TYR A 532 12.18 -17.41 6.68
C TYR A 532 11.90 -17.02 8.13
N PRO A 533 12.90 -16.89 9.02
CA PRO A 533 12.65 -16.49 10.41
C PRO A 533 11.91 -15.15 10.51
N VAL A 534 12.35 -14.14 9.78
CA VAL A 534 11.73 -12.80 9.82
C VAL A 534 10.31 -12.83 9.26
N ASN A 535 10.08 -13.52 8.14
CA ASN A 535 8.76 -13.64 7.57
C ASN A 535 7.76 -14.37 8.49
N ILE A 536 8.18 -15.44 9.18
CA ILE A 536 7.33 -16.15 10.14
C ILE A 536 6.97 -15.25 11.32
N ILE A 537 7.94 -14.55 11.90
CA ILE A 537 7.70 -13.58 12.97
C ILE A 537 6.72 -12.49 12.49
N SER A 538 6.91 -11.98 11.27
CA SER A 538 6.05 -10.98 10.67
C SER A 538 4.61 -11.47 10.50
N CYS A 539 4.41 -12.70 10.02
CA CYS A 539 3.07 -13.29 9.89
C CYS A 539 2.36 -13.42 11.23
N LEU A 540 3.05 -13.91 12.26
CA LEU A 540 2.49 -14.04 13.61
C LEU A 540 2.15 -12.67 14.20
N TRP A 541 3.03 -11.68 14.03
CA TRP A 541 2.80 -10.32 14.46
C TRP A 541 1.59 -9.68 13.77
N VAL A 542 1.46 -9.85 12.45
CA VAL A 542 0.32 -9.32 11.69
C VAL A 542 -1.01 -9.85 12.21
N VAL A 543 -1.10 -11.17 12.47
CA VAL A 543 -2.30 -11.79 13.05
C VAL A 543 -2.61 -11.18 14.44
N TYR A 544 -1.61 -11.05 15.30
CA TYR A 544 -1.74 -10.41 16.60
C TYR A 544 -2.25 -8.97 16.47
N ALA A 545 -1.58 -8.15 15.67
CA ALA A 545 -1.86 -6.73 15.55
C ALA A 545 -3.25 -6.45 14.91
N ILE A 546 -3.67 -7.24 13.92
CA ILE A 546 -5.04 -7.18 13.37
C ILE A 546 -6.05 -7.51 14.47
N THR A 547 -5.82 -8.57 15.22
CA THR A 547 -6.72 -8.96 16.31
C THR A 547 -6.84 -7.83 17.35
N MET A 548 -5.72 -7.30 17.83
CA MET A 548 -5.71 -6.23 18.84
C MET A 548 -6.38 -4.94 18.32
N SER A 549 -6.19 -4.58 17.04
CA SER A 549 -6.82 -3.38 16.47
C SER A 549 -8.35 -3.45 16.39
N MET A 550 -8.93 -4.64 16.50
CA MET A 550 -10.38 -4.86 16.45
C MET A 550 -11.05 -4.91 17.84
N PHE A 551 -10.26 -5.00 18.91
CA PHE A 551 -10.82 -5.01 20.26
C PHE A 551 -11.23 -3.60 20.72
N PRO A 552 -12.31 -3.47 21.49
CA PRO A 552 -12.70 -2.22 22.14
C PRO A 552 -11.78 -1.92 23.33
N ASP A 553 -11.63 -0.63 23.69
CA ASP A 553 -10.80 -0.20 24.80
C ASP A 553 -11.30 -0.75 26.14
N ASN A 554 -12.60 -0.96 26.28
CA ASN A 554 -13.24 -1.46 27.50
C ASN A 554 -14.04 -2.75 27.25
N LYS A 555 -14.13 -3.60 28.28
CA LYS A 555 -14.83 -4.89 28.25
C LYS A 555 -16.34 -4.74 28.08
N THR A 556 -16.94 -3.72 28.71
CA THR A 556 -18.36 -3.39 28.56
C THR A 556 -18.57 -2.56 27.31
N VAL A 557 -19.18 -3.18 26.30
CA VAL A 557 -19.38 -2.58 24.99
C VAL A 557 -20.81 -2.08 24.85
N THR A 558 -20.96 -0.81 24.52
CA THR A 558 -22.22 -0.19 24.09
C THR A 558 -22.13 0.20 22.62
N ALA A 559 -23.26 0.57 22.01
CA ALA A 559 -23.22 1.09 20.63
C ALA A 559 -22.34 2.34 20.47
N GLN A 560 -22.06 3.07 21.55
CA GLN A 560 -21.24 4.29 21.56
C GLN A 560 -19.75 4.01 21.81
N THR A 561 -19.43 2.89 22.50
CA THR A 561 -18.05 2.53 22.87
C THR A 561 -17.49 1.35 22.09
N MET A 562 -18.27 0.78 21.15
CA MET A 562 -17.84 -0.32 20.31
C MET A 562 -16.75 0.12 19.35
N ASN A 563 -15.69 -0.68 19.22
CA ASN A 563 -14.72 -0.52 18.14
C ASN A 563 -15.28 -1.09 16.83
N TYR A 564 -15.78 -0.19 15.97
CA TYR A 564 -16.39 -0.57 14.69
C TYR A 564 -15.39 -1.04 13.63
N THR A 565 -14.11 -1.10 13.91
CA THR A 565 -13.06 -1.51 12.98
C THR A 565 -13.33 -2.88 12.34
N CYS A 566 -13.76 -3.87 13.14
CA CYS A 566 -14.09 -5.19 12.64
C CYS A 566 -15.27 -5.17 11.65
N VAL A 567 -16.30 -4.35 11.91
CA VAL A 567 -17.46 -4.20 11.02
C VAL A 567 -17.08 -3.49 9.74
N ILE A 568 -16.34 -2.39 9.83
CA ILE A 568 -15.97 -1.56 8.67
C ILE A 568 -14.97 -2.32 7.78
N ASN A 569 -13.86 -2.82 8.34
CA ASN A 569 -12.87 -3.57 7.56
C ASN A 569 -13.45 -4.89 7.03
N GLY A 570 -14.14 -5.66 7.87
CA GLY A 570 -14.81 -6.89 7.43
C GLY A 570 -15.83 -6.62 6.34
N GLY A 571 -16.62 -5.56 6.48
CA GLY A 571 -17.56 -5.09 5.46
C GLY A 571 -16.86 -4.74 4.16
N VAL A 572 -15.77 -3.98 4.21
CA VAL A 572 -14.98 -3.63 3.03
C VAL A 572 -14.41 -4.87 2.34
N TRP A 573 -13.83 -5.80 3.09
CA TRP A 573 -13.27 -7.02 2.49
C TRP A 573 -14.34 -7.89 1.85
N ILE A 574 -15.49 -8.09 2.53
CA ILE A 574 -16.63 -8.85 1.99
C ILE A 574 -17.22 -8.15 0.76
N LEU A 575 -17.47 -6.84 0.85
CA LEU A 575 -18.05 -6.07 -0.26
C LEU A 575 -17.09 -5.98 -1.45
N SER A 576 -15.79 -5.86 -1.23
CA SER A 576 -14.78 -5.89 -2.30
C SER A 576 -14.78 -7.23 -3.03
N LEU A 577 -14.81 -8.34 -2.31
CA LEU A 577 -14.90 -9.68 -2.91
C LEU A 577 -16.26 -9.91 -3.59
N ALA A 578 -17.36 -9.50 -2.97
CA ALA A 578 -18.69 -9.58 -3.58
C ALA A 578 -18.76 -8.77 -4.88
N TYR A 579 -18.28 -7.51 -4.85
CA TYR A 579 -18.18 -6.70 -6.07
C TYR A 579 -17.30 -7.37 -7.13
N PHE A 580 -16.15 -7.93 -6.74
CA PHE A 580 -15.28 -8.62 -7.67
C PHE A 580 -16.00 -9.79 -8.35
N PHE A 581 -16.66 -10.67 -7.61
CA PHE A 581 -17.35 -11.85 -8.17
C PHE A 581 -18.60 -11.51 -8.95
N ILE A 582 -19.30 -10.41 -8.65
CA ILE A 582 -20.52 -9.99 -9.36
C ILE A 582 -20.18 -9.22 -10.65
N TYR A 583 -19.23 -8.30 -10.57
CA TYR A 583 -18.97 -7.35 -11.65
C TYR A 583 -17.48 -7.19 -12.00
N GLY A 584 -16.61 -7.10 -10.98
CA GLY A 584 -15.20 -6.74 -11.12
C GLY A 584 -14.39 -7.70 -11.98
N TYR A 585 -14.71 -9.00 -11.96
CA TYR A 585 -14.04 -10.04 -12.76
C TYR A 585 -14.10 -9.79 -14.28
N ARG A 586 -15.03 -8.93 -14.74
CA ARG A 586 -15.18 -8.57 -16.15
C ARG A 586 -14.15 -7.53 -16.60
N HIS A 587 -13.58 -6.78 -15.68
CA HIS A 587 -12.69 -5.65 -15.96
C HIS A 587 -11.29 -5.87 -15.36
N TYR A 588 -11.22 -6.29 -14.11
CA TYR A 588 -9.96 -6.52 -13.42
C TYR A 588 -9.50 -7.97 -13.60
N HIS A 589 -8.36 -8.15 -14.27
CA HIS A 589 -7.75 -9.46 -14.54
C HIS A 589 -6.40 -9.63 -13.82
N GLY A 590 -6.07 -8.74 -12.89
CA GLY A 590 -4.78 -8.61 -12.24
C GLY A 590 -3.95 -7.47 -12.84
N PRO A 591 -2.71 -7.30 -12.38
CA PRO A 591 -1.78 -6.32 -12.94
C PRO A 591 -1.65 -6.47 -14.45
N LYS A 592 -1.79 -5.36 -15.19
CA LYS A 592 -1.76 -5.33 -16.67
C LYS A 592 -0.50 -4.66 -17.17
N SER A 593 0.14 -5.27 -18.18
CA SER A 593 1.19 -4.59 -18.94
C SER A 593 0.61 -3.37 -19.67
N ASN A 594 1.32 -2.25 -19.62
CA ASN A 594 1.04 -1.06 -20.43
C ASN A 594 2.12 -0.81 -21.50
N LEU A 595 2.96 -1.80 -21.78
CA LEU A 595 3.84 -1.83 -22.93
C LEU A 595 2.96 -2.01 -24.18
N GLY A 596 3.16 -1.20 -25.21
CA GLY A 596 2.39 -1.32 -26.47
C GLY A 596 2.72 -2.59 -27.25
N ASP A 597 1.79 -3.04 -28.09
CA ASP A 597 1.87 -4.30 -28.88
C ASP A 597 3.20 -4.51 -29.66
N GLY A 598 3.97 -3.45 -29.96
CA GLY A 598 5.25 -3.53 -30.62
C GLY A 598 6.43 -3.96 -29.73
N ALA A 599 6.29 -3.83 -28.40
CA ALA A 599 7.33 -4.26 -27.45
C ALA A 599 7.20 -5.75 -27.11
N GLU A 600 6.01 -6.33 -27.30
CA GLU A 600 5.78 -7.76 -27.11
C GLU A 600 6.37 -8.60 -28.26
N MET A 601 6.35 -8.09 -29.51
CA MET A 601 6.94 -8.81 -30.66
C MET A 601 8.46 -8.87 -30.64
N GLY A 602 9.15 -7.84 -30.12
CA GLY A 602 10.62 -7.87 -29.97
C GLY A 602 11.11 -8.84 -28.89
N LYS A 603 10.28 -9.14 -27.89
CA LYS A 603 10.62 -10.09 -26.81
C LYS A 603 10.47 -11.56 -27.23
N GLU A 604 9.57 -11.88 -28.15
CA GLU A 604 9.44 -13.24 -28.69
C GLU A 604 10.65 -13.61 -29.59
N GLU A 605 11.16 -12.66 -30.38
CA GLU A 605 12.35 -12.89 -31.23
C GLU A 605 13.62 -13.05 -30.37
N ASP A 606 13.82 -12.21 -29.35
CA ASP A 606 14.96 -12.30 -28.43
C ASP A 606 14.96 -13.58 -27.59
N MET A 607 13.77 -14.09 -27.18
CA MET A 607 13.66 -15.31 -26.39
C MET A 607 13.91 -16.58 -27.24
N ASP A 608 13.49 -16.60 -28.48
CA ASP A 608 13.74 -17.74 -29.39
C ASP A 608 15.24 -17.84 -29.75
N GLU A 609 15.95 -16.70 -29.88
CA GLU A 609 17.40 -16.69 -30.06
C GLU A 609 18.17 -17.13 -28.81
N GLU A 610 17.72 -16.72 -27.61
CA GLU A 610 18.36 -17.11 -26.35
C GLU A 610 18.12 -18.59 -26.02
N TYR A 611 16.94 -19.12 -26.34
CA TYR A 611 16.60 -20.54 -26.14
C TYR A 611 17.42 -21.44 -27.10
N SER A 612 17.58 -21.04 -28.36
CA SER A 612 18.41 -21.78 -29.35
C SER A 612 19.88 -21.75 -28.96
N SER A 613 20.39 -20.64 -28.44
CA SER A 613 21.77 -20.50 -27.97
C SER A 613 22.08 -21.30 -26.71
N GLN A 614 21.07 -21.54 -25.83
CA GLN A 614 21.23 -22.39 -24.64
C GLN A 614 21.17 -23.89 -24.98
N GLU A 615 20.35 -24.31 -25.92
CA GLU A 615 20.34 -25.69 -26.42
C GLU A 615 21.65 -26.04 -27.10
N GLU A 616 22.23 -25.15 -27.92
CA GLU A 616 23.56 -25.38 -28.53
C GLU A 616 24.66 -25.52 -27.47
N ARG A 617 24.62 -24.73 -26.37
CA ARG A 617 25.61 -24.84 -25.27
C ARG A 617 25.46 -26.12 -24.43
N LEU A 618 24.29 -26.72 -24.41
CA LEU A 618 24.03 -28.00 -23.71
C LEU A 618 24.49 -29.18 -24.57
N HIS A 619 24.40 -29.10 -25.91
CA HIS A 619 24.87 -30.15 -26.80
C HIS A 619 26.41 -30.18 -27.01
N VAL A 620 27.11 -29.11 -26.62
CA VAL A 620 28.62 -29.07 -26.69
C VAL A 620 29.27 -29.60 -25.40
N LYS A 621 28.48 -29.94 -24.36
CA LYS A 621 29.00 -30.45 -23.08
C LYS A 621 28.62 -31.90 -22.74
N VAL A 622 28.18 -32.69 -23.72
CA VAL A 622 28.01 -34.15 -23.57
C VAL A 622 29.10 -34.93 -24.34
#